data_f9380ad25d69e2705f05d589325bd615
#
_entry.id   f9380ad25d69e2705f05d589325bd615
#
_cell.length_a   1.000
_cell.length_b   1.000
_cell.length_c   1.000
_cell.angle_alpha   90.00
_cell.angle_beta   90.00
_cell.angle_gamma   90.00
#
_symmetry.space_group_name_H-M   'P 1'
#
loop_
_entity.id
_entity.type
_entity.pdbx_description
1 polymer ?
#
loop_
_entity_poly.entity_id
_entity_poly.type
_entity_poly.pdbx_seq_one_letter_code
_entity_poly.pdbx_strand_id
1 'polypeptide(L)'
;MPARNSALDAPLVRATTILDLLFHRVFDGMSNNEICRSTGYPASNVCRDLAVLENAGWVEKTDEGRWRLTVKPVALCQAYSLSLERAVSRAKNFNARVQARAEQIVD
;
A
#
# COMPACT_ATOMS: atom_id res chain seq x y z
N MET A 1 6.71 17.61 11.49
CA MET A 1 5.39 16.98 11.55
C MET A 1 4.61 17.48 12.74
N PRO A 2 3.56 18.17 12.52
CA PRO A 2 2.78 18.66 13.65
C PRO A 2 2.16 17.49 14.40
N ALA A 3 2.27 17.56 15.68
CA ALA A 3 1.67 16.55 16.54
C ALA A 3 0.18 16.82 16.60
N ARG A 4 -0.56 16.09 15.87
CA ARG A 4 -1.99 16.21 15.87
C ARG A 4 -2.58 15.04 16.60
N ASN A 5 -2.88 15.23 17.82
CA ASN A 5 -3.40 14.13 18.61
C ASN A 5 -4.88 14.28 18.90
N SER A 6 -5.60 14.69 17.89
CA SER A 6 -7.03 14.65 17.99
C SER A 6 -7.50 13.21 18.19
N ALA A 7 -8.40 13.02 19.12
CA ALA A 7 -8.95 11.69 19.37
C ALA A 7 -9.63 11.11 18.12
N LEU A 8 -10.14 11.98 17.26
CA LEU A 8 -10.80 11.55 16.03
C LEU A 8 -9.82 11.02 15.01
N ASP A 9 -8.58 11.55 15.01
CA ASP A 9 -7.57 11.17 14.03
C ASP A 9 -6.71 10.00 14.48
N ALA A 10 -6.56 9.79 15.79
CA ALA A 10 -5.62 8.81 16.33
C ALA A 10 -5.77 7.41 15.78
N PRO A 11 -6.99 6.85 15.65
CA PRO A 11 -7.11 5.50 15.10
C PRO A 11 -6.64 5.39 13.65
N LEU A 12 -6.88 6.40 12.84
CA LEU A 12 -6.46 6.39 11.45
C LEU A 12 -4.93 6.50 11.35
N VAL A 13 -4.35 7.36 12.16
CA VAL A 13 -2.90 7.51 12.18
C VAL A 13 -2.24 6.21 12.60
N ARG A 14 -2.78 5.56 13.64
CA ARG A 14 -2.24 4.27 14.07
C ARG A 14 -2.35 3.22 12.98
N ALA A 15 -3.52 3.11 12.34
CA ALA A 15 -3.76 2.10 11.32
C ALA A 15 -2.82 2.28 10.13
N THR A 16 -2.67 3.51 9.66
CA THR A 16 -1.78 3.78 8.53
C THR A 16 -0.31 3.57 8.90
N THR A 17 0.07 3.87 10.14
CA THR A 17 1.42 3.60 10.61
C THR A 17 1.72 2.11 10.62
N ILE A 18 0.75 1.31 11.07
CA ILE A 18 0.88 -0.15 11.06
C ILE A 18 1.03 -0.67 9.63
N LEU A 19 0.23 -0.14 8.71
CA LEU A 19 0.33 -0.54 7.30
C LEU A 19 1.70 -0.20 6.72
N ASP A 20 2.24 0.99 7.04
CA ASP A 20 3.59 1.35 6.61
C ASP A 20 4.62 0.31 7.03
N LEU A 21 4.56 -0.11 8.28
CA LEU A 21 5.47 -1.13 8.79
C LEU A 21 5.33 -2.43 8.02
N LEU A 22 4.09 -2.86 7.78
CA LEU A 22 3.85 -4.14 7.13
C LEU A 22 4.26 -4.12 5.66
N PHE A 23 4.22 -2.96 5.01
CA PHE A 23 4.74 -2.84 3.64
C PHE A 23 6.24 -3.07 3.57
N HIS A 24 6.97 -2.85 4.66
CA HIS A 24 8.40 -3.13 4.72
C HIS A 24 8.70 -4.60 5.05
N ARG A 25 7.68 -5.36 5.43
CA ARG A 25 7.83 -6.76 5.82
C ARG A 25 6.77 -7.62 5.15
N VAL A 26 6.67 -7.49 3.82
CA VAL A 26 5.55 -8.06 3.06
C VAL A 26 5.40 -9.57 3.24
N PHE A 27 6.51 -10.31 3.22
CA PHE A 27 6.43 -11.77 3.29
C PHE A 27 6.45 -12.27 4.73
N ASP A 28 7.34 -11.72 5.54
CA ASP A 28 7.53 -12.22 6.90
C ASP A 28 6.47 -11.70 7.86
N GLY A 29 5.99 -10.50 7.59
CA GLY A 29 5.07 -9.86 8.50
C GLY A 29 5.72 -9.47 9.81
N MET A 30 4.89 -9.15 10.80
CA MET A 30 5.35 -8.75 12.13
C MET A 30 4.41 -9.31 13.19
N SER A 31 4.98 -9.65 14.33
CA SER A 31 4.18 -10.05 15.48
C SER A 31 3.58 -8.82 16.15
N ASN A 32 2.58 -9.03 17.00
CA ASN A 32 2.02 -7.94 17.81
C ASN A 32 3.11 -7.21 18.60
N ASN A 33 4.02 -7.98 19.20
CA ASN A 33 5.09 -7.38 20.02
C ASN A 33 6.04 -6.54 19.18
N GLU A 34 6.38 -7.00 17.99
CA GLU A 34 7.23 -6.24 17.10
C GLU A 34 6.58 -4.93 16.69
N ILE A 35 5.28 -4.97 16.38
CA ILE A 35 4.55 -3.77 16.02
C ILE A 35 4.51 -2.79 17.19
N CYS A 36 4.23 -3.29 18.39
CA CYS A 36 4.20 -2.45 19.58
C CYS A 36 5.55 -1.78 19.83
N ARG A 37 6.63 -2.54 19.71
CA ARG A 37 7.97 -1.98 19.93
C ARG A 37 8.34 -0.94 18.88
N SER A 38 7.96 -1.20 17.63
CA SER A 38 8.31 -0.28 16.54
C SER A 38 7.52 1.02 16.60
N THR A 39 6.29 0.97 17.09
CA THR A 39 5.40 2.15 17.08
C THR A 39 5.31 2.85 18.42
N GLY A 40 5.57 2.13 19.51
CA GLY A 40 5.32 2.65 20.85
C GLY A 40 3.83 2.61 21.24
N TYR A 41 2.99 2.06 20.43
CA TYR A 41 1.56 1.98 20.73
C TYR A 41 1.27 0.87 21.74
N PRO A 42 0.29 1.08 22.63
CA PRO A 42 -0.14 0.04 23.56
C PRO A 42 -0.67 -1.19 22.84
N ALA A 43 -0.43 -2.36 23.42
CA ALA A 43 -0.83 -3.62 22.81
C ALA A 43 -2.33 -3.70 22.52
N SER A 44 -3.16 -3.15 23.41
CA SER A 44 -4.60 -3.16 23.19
C SER A 44 -5.01 -2.39 21.97
N ASN A 45 -4.34 -1.25 21.71
CA ASN A 45 -4.62 -0.44 20.52
C ASN A 45 -4.17 -1.17 19.26
N VAL A 46 -2.99 -1.78 19.30
CA VAL A 46 -2.48 -2.52 18.13
C VAL A 46 -3.41 -3.71 17.82
N CYS A 47 -3.84 -4.45 18.81
CA CYS A 47 -4.75 -5.57 18.60
C CYS A 47 -6.07 -5.11 17.97
N ARG A 48 -6.62 -4.02 18.46
CA ARG A 48 -7.87 -3.49 17.93
C ARG A 48 -7.71 -3.02 16.50
N ASP A 49 -6.63 -2.30 16.23
CA ASP A 49 -6.39 -1.77 14.89
C ASP A 49 -6.17 -2.89 13.88
N LEU A 50 -5.43 -3.92 14.27
CA LEU A 50 -5.22 -5.08 13.41
C LEU A 50 -6.53 -5.82 13.12
N ALA A 51 -7.41 -5.93 14.12
CA ALA A 51 -8.71 -6.57 13.92
C ALA A 51 -9.55 -5.79 12.91
N VAL A 52 -9.52 -4.46 12.98
CA VAL A 52 -10.23 -3.62 12.02
C VAL A 52 -9.64 -3.77 10.63
N LEU A 53 -8.31 -3.76 10.52
CA LEU A 53 -7.63 -3.92 9.23
C LEU A 53 -7.88 -5.31 8.63
N GLU A 54 -7.94 -6.32 9.47
CA GLU A 54 -8.26 -7.68 9.03
C GLU A 54 -9.67 -7.74 8.49
N ASN A 55 -10.61 -7.17 9.22
CA ASN A 55 -12.00 -7.14 8.79
C ASN A 55 -12.18 -6.38 7.48
N ALA A 56 -11.37 -5.37 7.26
CA ALA A 56 -11.38 -4.60 6.01
C ALA A 56 -10.66 -5.29 4.86
N GLY A 57 -9.99 -6.41 5.13
CA GLY A 57 -9.32 -7.18 4.10
C GLY A 57 -7.91 -6.73 3.78
N TRP A 58 -7.30 -5.92 4.64
CA TRP A 58 -5.97 -5.38 4.39
C TRP A 58 -4.84 -6.21 4.96
N VAL A 59 -5.10 -6.88 6.09
CA VAL A 59 -4.08 -7.70 6.75
C VAL A 59 -4.65 -9.07 7.07
N GLU A 60 -3.77 -10.02 7.27
CA GLU A 60 -4.13 -11.38 7.67
C GLU A 60 -3.11 -11.90 8.66
N LYS A 61 -3.55 -12.85 9.47
CA LYS A 61 -2.67 -13.48 10.47
C LYS A 61 -2.15 -14.78 9.89
N THR A 62 -0.84 -14.98 9.99
CA THR A 62 -0.22 -16.21 9.52
C THR A 62 -0.38 -17.32 10.55
N ASP A 63 -0.08 -18.55 10.15
CA ASP A 63 -0.13 -19.71 11.06
C ASP A 63 0.83 -19.56 12.24
N GLU A 64 1.92 -18.81 12.04
CA GLU A 64 2.88 -18.55 13.11
C GLU A 64 2.47 -17.39 14.01
N GLY A 65 1.27 -16.83 13.80
CA GLY A 65 0.78 -15.75 14.64
C GLY A 65 1.34 -14.39 14.27
N ARG A 66 1.85 -14.23 13.07
CA ARG A 66 2.37 -12.95 12.59
C ARG A 66 1.34 -12.30 11.69
N TRP A 67 1.41 -10.97 11.59
CA TRP A 67 0.50 -10.19 10.75
C TRP A 67 1.22 -9.75 9.49
N ARG A 68 0.55 -9.85 8.37
CA ARG A 68 1.10 -9.40 7.09
C ARG A 68 -0.02 -8.85 6.22
N LEU A 69 0.37 -8.13 5.17
CA LEU A 69 -0.60 -7.62 4.20
C LEU A 69 -1.22 -8.77 3.42
N THR A 70 -2.50 -8.62 3.08
CA THR A 70 -3.16 -9.54 2.15
C THR A 70 -2.73 -9.19 0.72
N VAL A 71 -3.23 -9.95 -0.23
CA VAL A 71 -3.00 -9.66 -1.64
C VAL A 71 -3.56 -8.29 -2.05
N LYS A 72 -4.64 -7.84 -1.40
CA LYS A 72 -5.35 -6.63 -1.82
C LYS A 72 -4.49 -5.37 -1.89
N PRO A 73 -3.82 -4.93 -0.83
CA PRO A 73 -3.03 -3.70 -0.92
C PRO A 73 -1.85 -3.83 -1.89
N VAL A 74 -1.25 -5.01 -1.98
CA VAL A 74 -0.15 -5.23 -2.91
C VAL A 74 -0.65 -5.20 -4.35
N ALA A 75 -1.82 -5.79 -4.59
CA ALA A 75 -2.43 -5.77 -5.91
C ALA A 75 -2.81 -4.35 -6.35
N LEU A 76 -3.23 -3.50 -5.40
CA LEU A 76 -3.52 -2.10 -5.72
C LEU A 76 -2.25 -1.37 -6.18
N CYS A 77 -1.12 -1.65 -5.55
CA CYS A 77 0.15 -1.06 -5.97
C CYS A 77 0.53 -1.54 -7.37
N GLN A 78 0.36 -2.82 -7.64
CA GLN A 78 0.68 -3.39 -8.96
C GLN A 78 -0.27 -2.85 -10.03
N ALA A 79 -1.53 -2.66 -9.68
CA ALA A 79 -2.51 -2.10 -10.62
C ALA A 79 -2.11 -0.70 -11.09
N TYR A 80 -1.56 0.10 -10.19
CA TYR A 80 -1.05 1.42 -10.55
C TYR A 80 0.08 1.28 -11.59
N SER A 81 1.04 0.39 -11.34
CA SER A 81 2.16 0.18 -12.24
C SER A 81 1.69 -0.27 -13.62
N LEU A 82 0.73 -1.20 -13.66
CA LEU A 82 0.18 -1.68 -14.93
C LEU A 82 -0.54 -0.57 -15.69
N SER A 83 -1.28 0.28 -14.98
CA SER A 83 -1.96 1.41 -15.60
C SER A 83 -0.98 2.39 -16.22
N LEU A 84 0.12 2.64 -15.51
CA LEU A 84 1.16 3.53 -16.00
C LEU A 84 1.82 2.95 -17.25
N GLU A 85 2.18 1.66 -17.24
CA GLU A 85 2.76 1.01 -18.41
C GLU A 85 1.85 1.11 -19.61
N ARG A 86 0.54 0.89 -19.42
CA ARG A 86 -0.41 0.98 -20.53
C ARG A 86 -0.53 2.39 -21.06
N ALA A 87 -0.50 3.40 -20.18
CA ALA A 87 -0.56 4.79 -20.60
C ALA A 87 0.68 5.16 -21.41
N VAL A 88 1.86 4.73 -20.97
CA VAL A 88 3.10 4.96 -21.68
C VAL A 88 3.08 4.29 -23.05
N SER A 89 2.61 3.04 -23.13
CA SER A 89 2.51 2.32 -24.40
C SER A 89 1.58 3.02 -25.37
N ARG A 90 0.42 3.49 -24.89
CA ARG A 90 -0.50 4.24 -25.75
C ARG A 90 0.13 5.51 -26.28
N ALA A 91 0.86 6.24 -25.43
CA ALA A 91 1.53 7.46 -25.86
C ALA A 91 2.59 7.17 -26.93
N LYS A 92 3.38 6.12 -26.74
CA LYS A 92 4.39 5.71 -27.71
C LYS A 92 3.77 5.31 -29.04
N ASN A 93 2.69 4.53 -28.99
CA ASN A 93 2.01 4.10 -30.20
C ASN A 93 1.43 5.28 -30.96
N PHE A 94 0.81 6.21 -30.25
CA PHE A 94 0.26 7.41 -30.86
C PHE A 94 1.39 8.22 -31.52
N ASN A 95 2.48 8.42 -30.80
CA ASN A 95 3.61 9.20 -31.33
C ASN A 95 4.21 8.55 -32.57
N ALA A 96 4.30 7.22 -32.61
CA ALA A 96 4.81 6.51 -33.78
C ALA A 96 3.90 6.75 -34.99
N ARG A 97 2.58 6.76 -34.78
CA ARG A 97 1.64 7.02 -35.86
C ARG A 97 1.73 8.46 -36.35
N VAL A 98 1.92 9.40 -35.42
CA VAL A 98 2.11 10.81 -35.80
C VAL A 98 3.39 10.96 -36.62
N GLN A 99 4.47 10.33 -36.22
CA GLN A 99 5.73 10.39 -36.91
C GLN A 99 5.63 9.84 -38.35
N ALA A 100 4.98 8.67 -38.46
CA ALA A 100 4.81 8.04 -39.78
C ALA A 100 4.01 8.95 -40.74
N ARG A 101 2.96 9.58 -40.23
CA ARG A 101 2.14 10.46 -41.01
C ARG A 101 2.89 11.72 -41.40
N ALA A 102 3.67 12.27 -40.48
CA ALA A 102 4.45 13.47 -40.76
C ALA A 102 5.47 13.24 -41.87
N GLU A 103 6.09 12.05 -41.88
CA GLU A 103 7.04 11.71 -42.93
C GLU A 103 6.38 11.65 -44.30
N GLN A 104 5.15 11.17 -44.38
CA GLN A 104 4.39 11.15 -45.62
C GLN A 104 4.06 12.57 -46.10
N ILE A 105 3.80 13.47 -45.16
CA ILE A 105 3.45 14.86 -45.49
C ILE A 105 4.66 15.62 -46.02
N VAL A 106 5.85 15.39 -45.44
CA VAL A 106 7.06 16.06 -45.81
C VAL A 106 7.49 15.70 -47.22
N ASP A 107 7.30 14.47 -47.62
CA ASP A 107 7.58 14.07 -49.00
C ASP A 107 6.59 14.64 -49.99
#